data_e1ad0ef8928eacb2867903d7772ed1e8
#
_entry.id   e1ad0ef8928eacb2867903d7772ed1e8
#
_cell.length_a   1.000
_cell.length_b   1.000
_cell.length_c   1.000
_cell.angle_alpha   90.00
_cell.angle_beta   90.00
_cell.angle_gamma   90.00
#
_symmetry.space_group_name_H-M   'P 1'
#
loop_
_entity.id
_entity.type
_entity.pdbx_description
1 polymer ?
#
loop_
_entity_poly.entity_id
_entity_poly.type
_entity_poly.pdbx_seq_one_letter_code
_entity_poly.pdbx_strand_id
1 'polypeptide(L)'
;MRILIALGGNALLRRGQPISLPAQQANVQQAMARIATIVADHELVITYGNGPQIGLLATQTEGIDGLDGYSLDLLGALTDGMLGYLIEQALGNELKATRPCATLLTRVLVESGDPAFQQPDKPIGAVYSLPEAQRLATVKHWVIAPDGNGYRRVVASPTPTEIPELRPIRWLLSEGCIVICAGGGGIPVIRDLEGRLSGVQAVVDKDRCSALLASQLDADLLILATDVSNVYTDWGTPSAVAIGPIHPQRLERLPFAAGSMAPKVQAACQFARCGKTAVIGSISEIEQLVSGCAGTRVSLAAQADAGSLDR
;
A
#
# COMPACT_ATOMS: atom_id res chain seq x y z
N MET A 1 13.79 -17.23 -2.28
CA MET A 1 12.79 -16.51 -3.11
C MET A 1 12.94 -15.02 -2.88
N ARG A 2 12.60 -14.21 -3.88
CA ARG A 2 12.40 -12.77 -3.70
C ARG A 2 10.94 -12.48 -3.38
N ILE A 3 10.67 -11.88 -2.22
CA ILE A 3 9.32 -11.63 -1.73
C ILE A 3 9.14 -10.13 -1.53
N LEU A 4 8.07 -9.57 -2.09
CA LEU A 4 7.63 -8.22 -1.78
C LEU A 4 6.42 -8.28 -0.82
N ILE A 5 6.54 -7.61 0.33
CA ILE A 5 5.49 -7.52 1.35
C ILE A 5 4.94 -6.11 1.38
N ALA A 6 3.68 -5.94 0.99
CA ALA A 6 2.99 -4.68 1.05
C ALA A 6 2.17 -4.58 2.34
N LEU A 7 2.66 -3.82 3.33
CA LEU A 7 2.00 -3.63 4.61
C LEU A 7 0.77 -2.71 4.47
N GLY A 8 -0.39 -3.20 4.86
CA GLY A 8 -1.61 -2.38 4.96
C GLY A 8 -1.48 -1.27 6.00
N GLY A 9 -2.27 -0.20 5.86
CA GLY A 9 -2.32 0.86 6.88
C GLY A 9 -2.66 0.34 8.28
N ASN A 10 -3.47 -0.71 8.36
CA ASN A 10 -3.84 -1.37 9.62
C ASN A 10 -2.68 -2.12 10.29
N ALA A 11 -1.62 -2.49 9.56
CA ALA A 11 -0.39 -3.03 10.16
C ALA A 11 0.40 -1.96 10.93
N LEU A 12 0.21 -0.68 10.58
CA LEU A 12 0.86 0.47 11.20
C LEU A 12 -0.06 1.19 12.19
N LEU A 13 -1.36 1.22 11.93
CA LEU A 13 -2.38 1.83 12.77
C LEU A 13 -3.71 1.08 12.60
N ARG A 14 -4.17 0.40 13.65
CA ARG A 14 -5.42 -0.37 13.60
C ARG A 14 -6.63 0.56 13.54
N ARG A 15 -7.71 0.09 12.92
CA ARG A 15 -8.98 0.84 12.89
C ARG A 15 -9.45 1.17 14.30
N GLY A 16 -9.81 2.44 14.53
CA GLY A 16 -10.27 2.92 15.83
C GLY A 16 -9.17 3.23 16.85
N GLN A 17 -7.90 2.96 16.54
CA GLN A 17 -6.79 3.43 17.37
C GLN A 17 -6.52 4.93 17.14
N PRO A 18 -6.20 5.68 18.21
CA PRO A 18 -5.74 7.06 18.06
C PRO A 18 -4.43 7.10 17.26
N ILE A 19 -4.27 8.12 16.41
CA ILE A 19 -3.00 8.37 15.69
C ILE A 19 -2.00 8.90 16.72
N SER A 20 -1.31 7.99 17.38
CA SER A 20 -0.27 8.32 18.36
C SER A 20 1.02 7.54 18.07
N LEU A 21 2.16 8.15 18.35
CA LEU A 21 3.46 7.51 18.13
C LEU A 21 3.61 6.19 18.91
N PRO A 22 3.22 6.08 20.21
CA PRO A 22 3.30 4.80 20.91
C PRO A 22 2.48 3.68 20.27
N ALA A 23 1.25 3.99 19.80
CA ALA A 23 0.41 3.00 19.13
C ALA A 23 1.02 2.53 17.80
N GLN A 24 1.58 3.46 17.01
CA GLN A 24 2.28 3.14 15.76
C GLN A 24 3.52 2.27 16.02
N GLN A 25 4.35 2.66 16.99
CA GLN A 25 5.56 1.89 17.35
C GLN A 25 5.22 0.46 17.78
N ALA A 26 4.21 0.27 18.63
CA ALA A 26 3.79 -1.06 19.07
C ALA A 26 3.29 -1.93 17.89
N ASN A 27 2.49 -1.37 16.98
CA ASN A 27 2.02 -2.10 15.81
C ASN A 27 3.16 -2.45 14.85
N VAL A 28 4.08 -1.50 14.58
CA VAL A 28 5.27 -1.74 13.75
C VAL A 28 6.14 -2.83 14.35
N GLN A 29 6.44 -2.78 15.65
CA GLN A 29 7.22 -3.81 16.34
C GLN A 29 6.58 -5.19 16.19
N GLN A 30 5.27 -5.29 16.40
CA GLN A 30 4.56 -6.56 16.22
C GLN A 30 4.64 -7.10 14.78
N ALA A 31 4.48 -6.21 13.77
CA ALA A 31 4.58 -6.61 12.38
C ALA A 31 6.01 -7.04 12.01
N MET A 32 7.03 -6.31 12.48
CA MET A 32 8.43 -6.62 12.18
C MET A 32 8.90 -7.89 12.87
N ALA A 33 8.46 -8.17 14.10
CA ALA A 33 8.72 -9.44 14.76
C ALA A 33 8.19 -10.64 13.94
N ARG A 34 7.04 -10.48 13.28
CA ARG A 34 6.51 -11.51 12.37
C ARG A 34 7.33 -11.63 11.09
N ILE A 35 7.69 -10.51 10.45
CA ILE A 35 8.50 -10.53 9.23
C ILE A 35 9.89 -11.11 9.50
N ALA A 36 10.48 -10.87 10.67
CA ALA A 36 11.79 -11.38 11.03
C ALA A 36 11.87 -12.92 10.97
N THR A 37 10.76 -13.65 11.15
CA THR A 37 10.75 -15.12 11.10
C THR A 37 11.03 -15.70 9.71
N ILE A 38 10.82 -14.93 8.65
CA ILE A 38 11.02 -15.37 7.25
C ILE A 38 12.25 -14.77 6.58
N VAL A 39 13.03 -13.94 7.29
CA VAL A 39 14.16 -13.20 6.70
C VAL A 39 15.28 -14.11 6.24
N ALA A 40 15.57 -15.19 6.97
CA ALA A 40 16.79 -16.00 6.77
C ALA A 40 16.90 -16.58 5.34
N ASP A 41 15.79 -17.01 4.77
CA ASP A 41 15.76 -17.79 3.53
C ASP A 41 15.32 -16.98 2.30
N HIS A 42 15.06 -15.67 2.44
CA HIS A 42 14.43 -14.88 1.38
C HIS A 42 15.08 -13.50 1.19
N GLU A 43 15.08 -13.03 -0.05
CA GLU A 43 15.29 -11.61 -0.36
C GLU A 43 13.99 -10.85 -0.11
N LEU A 44 14.02 -9.82 0.72
CA LEU A 44 12.81 -9.10 1.12
C LEU A 44 12.80 -7.64 0.67
N VAL A 45 11.66 -7.24 0.13
CA VAL A 45 11.27 -5.84 -0.09
C VAL A 45 10.01 -5.56 0.70
N ILE A 46 10.00 -4.47 1.46
CA ILE A 46 8.86 -4.06 2.28
C ILE A 46 8.35 -2.73 1.77
N THR A 47 7.08 -2.68 1.37
CA THR A 47 6.34 -1.46 1.10
C THR A 47 5.26 -1.26 2.15
N TYR A 48 4.78 -0.04 2.34
CA TYR A 48 3.84 0.26 3.42
C TYR A 48 2.91 1.41 3.07
N GLY A 49 1.74 1.47 3.73
CA GLY A 49 0.78 2.57 3.56
C GLY A 49 1.05 3.71 4.54
N ASN A 50 0.70 4.93 4.15
CA ASN A 50 0.83 6.16 4.95
C ASN A 50 -0.47 6.98 5.03
N GLY A 51 -1.59 6.44 4.60
CA GLY A 51 -2.86 7.19 4.45
C GLY A 51 -3.26 8.03 5.65
N PRO A 52 -3.29 7.51 6.89
CA PRO A 52 -3.60 8.32 8.07
C PRO A 52 -2.57 9.44 8.32
N GLN A 53 -1.29 9.16 8.10
CA GLN A 53 -0.20 10.08 8.39
C GLN A 53 -0.12 11.25 7.41
N ILE A 54 -0.23 10.97 6.11
CA ILE A 54 -0.24 12.04 5.09
C ILE A 54 -1.46 12.96 5.26
N GLY A 55 -2.61 12.38 5.63
CA GLY A 55 -3.80 13.16 5.91
C GLY A 55 -3.68 14.05 7.13
N LEU A 56 -3.05 13.57 8.21
CA LEU A 56 -2.78 14.35 9.42
C LEU A 56 -1.83 15.52 9.10
N LEU A 57 -0.71 15.25 8.44
CA LEU A 57 0.24 16.29 8.05
C LEU A 57 -0.37 17.33 7.10
N ALA A 58 -1.15 16.90 6.13
CA ALA A 58 -1.86 17.81 5.24
C ALA A 58 -2.78 18.79 6.01
N THR A 59 -3.47 18.29 7.06
CA THR A 59 -4.32 19.14 7.91
C THR A 59 -3.49 20.10 8.77
N GLN A 60 -2.36 19.65 9.30
CA GLN A 60 -1.49 20.48 10.16
C GLN A 60 -0.77 21.58 9.39
N THR A 61 -0.23 21.27 8.20
CA THR A 61 0.53 22.24 7.39
C THR A 61 -0.36 23.32 6.76
N GLU A 62 -1.63 23.01 6.49
CA GLU A 62 -2.60 23.98 5.97
C GLU A 62 -3.13 24.98 7.01
N GLY A 63 -2.85 24.79 8.29
CA GLY A 63 -3.29 25.67 9.40
C GLY A 63 -2.27 26.74 9.78
N ILE A 64 -1.14 26.84 9.12
CA ILE A 64 -0.09 27.84 9.44
C ILE A 64 -0.29 29.05 8.52
N ASP A 65 -0.71 30.18 9.11
CA ASP A 65 -0.87 31.45 8.39
C ASP A 65 0.42 31.86 7.68
N GLY A 66 0.34 32.14 6.36
CA GLY A 66 1.46 32.60 5.55
C GLY A 66 2.35 31.50 4.97
N LEU A 67 2.00 30.22 5.17
CA LEU A 67 2.58 29.10 4.44
C LEU A 67 1.52 28.53 3.49
N ASP A 68 1.79 28.62 2.18
CA ASP A 68 1.14 27.71 1.25
C ASP A 68 1.52 26.30 1.69
N GLY A 69 0.58 25.47 2.10
CA GLY A 69 0.84 24.15 2.70
C GLY A 69 1.79 23.33 1.82
N TYR A 70 2.48 22.35 2.41
CA TYR A 70 3.34 21.45 1.63
C TYR A 70 2.52 20.69 0.58
N SER A 71 3.10 20.54 -0.61
CA SER A 71 2.52 19.71 -1.67
C SER A 71 2.42 18.24 -1.25
N LEU A 72 1.49 17.49 -1.86
CA LEU A 72 1.27 16.07 -1.47
C LEU A 72 2.48 15.18 -1.72
N ASP A 73 3.29 15.46 -2.71
CA ASP A 73 4.57 14.76 -2.96
C ASP A 73 5.57 14.98 -1.81
N LEU A 74 5.70 16.23 -1.30
CA LEU A 74 6.54 16.53 -0.14
C LEU A 74 6.00 15.87 1.15
N LEU A 75 4.68 15.91 1.36
CA LEU A 75 4.06 15.19 2.49
C LEU A 75 4.24 13.68 2.36
N GLY A 76 4.21 13.17 1.13
CA GLY A 76 4.56 11.80 0.80
C GLY A 76 5.99 11.47 1.23
N ALA A 77 6.96 12.29 0.85
CA ALA A 77 8.38 12.11 1.22
C ALA A 77 8.61 12.17 2.73
N LEU A 78 7.95 13.12 3.45
CA LEU A 78 8.04 13.23 4.91
C LEU A 78 7.49 11.98 5.61
N THR A 79 6.33 11.48 5.18
CA THR A 79 5.71 10.28 5.77
C THR A 79 6.46 9.01 5.38
N ASP A 80 7.04 8.96 4.17
CA ASP A 80 7.89 7.85 3.73
C ASP A 80 9.14 7.74 4.62
N GLY A 81 9.85 8.83 4.85
CA GLY A 81 10.99 8.85 5.76
C GLY A 81 10.62 8.48 7.20
N MET A 82 9.55 9.07 7.73
CA MET A 82 9.12 8.83 9.11
C MET A 82 8.74 7.36 9.36
N LEU A 83 7.91 6.78 8.51
CA LEU A 83 7.46 5.39 8.69
C LEU A 83 8.55 4.39 8.32
N GLY A 84 9.33 4.68 7.28
CA GLY A 84 10.50 3.88 6.90
C GLY A 84 11.50 3.75 8.05
N TYR A 85 11.81 4.86 8.72
CA TYR A 85 12.65 4.87 9.93
C TYR A 85 12.09 3.96 11.03
N LEU A 86 10.80 4.03 11.33
CA LEU A 86 10.19 3.19 12.37
C LEU A 86 10.25 1.69 12.01
N ILE A 87 10.01 1.35 10.74
CA ILE A 87 10.05 -0.02 10.24
C ILE A 87 11.49 -0.54 10.27
N GLU A 88 12.46 0.22 9.78
CA GLU A 88 13.88 -0.15 9.75
C GLU A 88 14.42 -0.36 11.16
N GLN A 89 14.15 0.56 12.08
CA GLN A 89 14.57 0.44 13.48
C GLN A 89 13.97 -0.81 14.14
N ALA A 90 12.66 -1.04 13.97
CA ALA A 90 11.99 -2.19 14.58
C ALA A 90 12.52 -3.52 14.01
N LEU A 91 12.67 -3.62 12.68
CA LEU A 91 13.19 -4.82 12.04
C LEU A 91 14.66 -5.06 12.39
N GLY A 92 15.48 -4.01 12.39
CA GLY A 92 16.90 -4.10 12.81
C GLY A 92 17.09 -4.61 14.21
N ASN A 93 16.21 -4.20 15.15
CA ASN A 93 16.20 -4.69 16.55
C ASN A 93 15.86 -6.20 16.60
N GLU A 94 14.88 -6.68 15.83
CA GLU A 94 14.54 -8.10 15.76
C GLU A 94 15.68 -8.93 15.17
N LEU A 95 16.32 -8.42 14.12
CA LEU A 95 17.42 -9.10 13.43
C LEU A 95 18.76 -9.02 14.16
N LYS A 96 18.89 -8.20 15.21
CA LYS A 96 20.14 -8.02 15.98
C LYS A 96 21.36 -7.77 15.08
N ALA A 97 21.18 -6.96 14.03
CA ALA A 97 22.20 -6.63 13.04
C ALA A 97 22.78 -7.83 12.24
N THR A 98 22.11 -8.97 12.23
CA THR A 98 22.55 -10.13 11.44
C THR A 98 22.37 -9.94 9.94
N ARG A 99 21.48 -9.04 9.55
CA ARG A 99 21.20 -8.69 8.16
C ARG A 99 20.96 -7.19 8.01
N PRO A 100 21.58 -6.49 7.05
CA PRO A 100 21.40 -5.07 6.84
C PRO A 100 19.98 -4.76 6.34
N CYS A 101 19.44 -3.64 6.80
CA CYS A 101 18.19 -3.05 6.31
C CYS A 101 18.50 -1.65 5.80
N ALA A 102 17.81 -1.20 4.77
CA ALA A 102 17.91 0.16 4.26
C ALA A 102 16.53 0.70 3.86
N THR A 103 16.22 1.90 4.35
CA THR A 103 15.06 2.66 3.89
C THR A 103 15.46 3.56 2.73
N LEU A 104 14.76 3.44 1.61
CA LEU A 104 15.00 4.21 0.40
C LEU A 104 13.77 5.06 0.07
N LEU A 105 13.90 6.39 0.13
CA LEU A 105 12.88 7.29 -0.43
C LEU A 105 12.69 6.96 -1.90
N THR A 106 11.46 6.68 -2.30
CA THR A 106 11.18 6.10 -3.60
C THR A 106 10.18 6.95 -4.36
N ARG A 107 10.61 7.47 -5.50
CA ARG A 107 9.72 8.17 -6.43
C ARG A 107 8.95 7.16 -7.27
N VAL A 108 7.79 7.57 -7.73
CA VAL A 108 6.97 6.80 -8.66
C VAL A 108 6.52 7.71 -9.79
N LEU A 109 6.84 7.30 -11.02
CA LEU A 109 6.44 8.03 -12.21
C LEU A 109 4.97 7.79 -12.49
N VAL A 110 4.25 8.87 -12.80
CA VAL A 110 2.86 8.86 -13.24
C VAL A 110 2.72 9.71 -14.50
N GLU A 111 1.72 9.43 -15.31
CA GLU A 111 1.45 10.20 -16.52
C GLU A 111 0.71 11.50 -16.17
N SER A 112 1.15 12.63 -16.69
CA SER A 112 0.51 13.94 -16.45
C SER A 112 -0.93 14.02 -16.99
N GLY A 113 -1.25 13.20 -18.00
CA GLY A 113 -2.57 13.09 -18.61
C GLY A 113 -3.47 12.03 -17.97
N ASP A 114 -3.08 11.41 -16.83
CA ASP A 114 -3.91 10.39 -16.19
C ASP A 114 -5.28 10.98 -15.79
N PRO A 115 -6.40 10.31 -16.12
CA PRO A 115 -7.75 10.78 -15.80
C PRO A 115 -7.99 11.04 -14.30
N ALA A 116 -7.23 10.39 -13.41
CA ALA A 116 -7.32 10.60 -11.97
C ALA A 116 -7.08 12.05 -11.55
N PHE A 117 -6.31 12.83 -12.30
CA PHE A 117 -6.12 14.26 -12.01
C PHE A 117 -7.39 15.09 -12.22
N GLN A 118 -8.28 14.65 -13.10
CA GLN A 118 -9.56 15.31 -13.36
C GLN A 118 -10.70 14.73 -12.52
N GLN A 119 -10.56 13.48 -12.05
CA GLN A 119 -11.55 12.75 -11.25
C GLN A 119 -10.92 12.20 -9.97
N PRO A 120 -10.59 13.08 -8.99
CA PRO A 120 -9.99 12.65 -7.73
C PRO A 120 -10.94 11.72 -6.97
N ASP A 121 -10.43 10.57 -6.52
CA ASP A 121 -11.20 9.53 -5.84
C ASP A 121 -10.51 8.96 -4.58
N LYS A 122 -9.22 9.28 -4.36
CA LYS A 122 -8.46 8.73 -3.24
C LYS A 122 -8.72 9.49 -1.95
N PRO A 123 -9.41 8.91 -0.94
CA PRO A 123 -9.68 9.60 0.30
C PRO A 123 -8.42 9.74 1.16
N ILE A 124 -8.18 10.96 1.67
CA ILE A 124 -7.10 11.27 2.62
C ILE A 124 -7.65 12.08 3.80
N GLY A 125 -6.92 12.09 4.90
CA GLY A 125 -7.23 12.90 6.07
C GLY A 125 -8.38 12.36 6.93
N ALA A 126 -8.96 13.25 7.74
CA ALA A 126 -10.04 12.93 8.66
C ALA A 126 -11.40 12.78 7.96
N VAL A 127 -12.35 12.12 8.64
CA VAL A 127 -13.75 12.07 8.26
C VAL A 127 -14.46 13.26 8.90
N TYR A 128 -15.23 14.01 8.10
CA TYR A 128 -15.96 15.21 8.49
C TYR A 128 -17.47 14.99 8.37
N SER A 129 -18.26 15.79 9.11
CA SER A 129 -19.68 15.95 8.83
C SER A 129 -19.88 16.66 7.48
N LEU A 130 -21.03 16.47 6.83
CA LEU A 130 -21.31 17.15 5.56
C LEU A 130 -21.16 18.67 5.63
N PRO A 131 -21.71 19.39 6.64
CA PRO A 131 -21.58 20.85 6.72
C PRO A 131 -20.10 21.28 6.82
N GLU A 132 -19.30 20.59 7.61
CA GLU A 132 -17.88 20.89 7.78
C GLU A 132 -17.07 20.58 6.52
N ALA A 133 -17.33 19.44 5.88
CA ALA A 133 -16.68 19.08 4.62
C ALA A 133 -16.97 20.10 3.51
N GLN A 134 -18.22 20.57 3.39
CA GLN A 134 -18.61 21.63 2.44
C GLN A 134 -17.93 22.96 2.75
N ARG A 135 -17.84 23.36 4.02
CA ARG A 135 -17.10 24.55 4.44
C ARG A 135 -15.62 24.46 4.03
N LEU A 136 -14.97 23.33 4.32
CA LEU A 136 -13.56 23.10 3.95
C LEU A 136 -13.37 23.04 2.42
N ALA A 137 -14.29 22.41 1.70
CA ALA A 137 -14.27 22.38 0.24
C ALA A 137 -14.29 23.80 -0.37
N THR A 138 -15.11 24.69 0.18
CA THR A 138 -15.20 26.08 -0.28
C THR A 138 -13.95 26.88 0.07
N VAL A 139 -13.48 26.80 1.31
CA VAL A 139 -12.36 27.64 1.80
C VAL A 139 -11.02 27.16 1.26
N LYS A 140 -10.85 25.84 1.11
CA LYS A 140 -9.57 25.20 0.76
C LYS A 140 -9.55 24.63 -0.67
N HIS A 141 -10.60 24.81 -1.43
CA HIS A 141 -10.77 24.27 -2.78
C HIS A 141 -10.59 22.74 -2.85
N TRP A 142 -11.02 22.02 -1.81
CA TRP A 142 -10.96 20.58 -1.78
C TRP A 142 -12.07 19.93 -2.62
N VAL A 143 -11.75 18.80 -3.26
CA VAL A 143 -12.76 17.85 -3.70
C VAL A 143 -13.08 16.94 -2.52
N ILE A 144 -14.38 16.70 -2.27
CA ILE A 144 -14.86 15.86 -1.18
C ILE A 144 -15.73 14.74 -1.71
N ALA A 145 -15.69 13.58 -1.06
CA ALA A 145 -16.55 12.44 -1.39
C ALA A 145 -17.07 11.76 -0.11
N PRO A 146 -18.22 11.05 -0.18
CA PRO A 146 -18.73 10.24 0.91
C PRO A 146 -17.71 9.14 1.31
N ASP A 147 -17.51 8.92 2.61
CA ASP A 147 -16.70 7.83 3.15
C ASP A 147 -17.31 7.33 4.46
N GLY A 148 -17.90 6.14 4.43
CA GLY A 148 -18.67 5.59 5.55
C GLY A 148 -19.84 6.49 5.95
N ASN A 149 -19.85 6.91 7.21
CA ASN A 149 -20.92 7.78 7.76
C ASN A 149 -20.60 9.27 7.61
N GLY A 150 -19.59 9.66 6.86
CA GLY A 150 -19.18 11.06 6.70
C GLY A 150 -18.60 11.36 5.32
N TYR A 151 -17.77 12.39 5.26
CA TYR A 151 -17.14 12.89 4.04
C TYR A 151 -15.65 13.08 4.27
N ARG A 152 -14.84 12.84 3.22
CA ARG A 152 -13.40 13.09 3.25
C ARG A 152 -12.95 13.90 2.05
N ARG A 153 -11.80 14.57 2.20
CA ARG A 153 -11.06 15.09 1.07
C ARG A 153 -10.65 13.92 0.18
N VAL A 154 -10.82 14.06 -1.13
CA VAL A 154 -10.28 13.13 -2.14
C VAL A 154 -9.27 13.85 -3.01
N VAL A 155 -8.23 13.10 -3.39
CA VAL A 155 -7.13 13.59 -4.23
C VAL A 155 -6.91 12.65 -5.41
N ALA A 156 -6.16 13.11 -6.43
CA ALA A 156 -5.80 12.30 -7.56
C ALA A 156 -5.01 11.05 -7.12
N SER A 157 -5.33 9.88 -7.69
CA SER A 157 -4.60 8.63 -7.48
C SER A 157 -4.24 8.00 -8.83
N PRO A 158 -3.27 8.60 -9.56
CA PRO A 158 -2.88 8.14 -10.88
C PRO A 158 -2.21 6.77 -10.85
N THR A 159 -2.21 6.11 -12.00
CA THR A 159 -1.59 4.80 -12.16
C THR A 159 -0.06 4.93 -12.20
N PRO A 160 0.67 4.18 -11.36
CA PRO A 160 2.14 4.17 -11.39
C PRO A 160 2.66 3.46 -12.65
N THR A 161 3.70 4.02 -13.29
CA THR A 161 4.26 3.49 -14.54
C THR A 161 5.71 3.03 -14.44
N GLU A 162 6.52 3.69 -13.60
CA GLU A 162 7.95 3.41 -13.44
C GLU A 162 8.40 3.72 -12.01
N ILE A 163 9.39 2.97 -11.52
CA ILE A 163 10.09 3.24 -10.26
C ILE A 163 11.51 3.71 -10.60
N PRO A 164 11.83 5.01 -10.52
CA PRO A 164 13.17 5.52 -10.84
C PRO A 164 14.29 4.88 -10.01
N GLU A 165 14.01 4.52 -8.76
CA GLU A 165 14.95 3.91 -7.84
C GLU A 165 15.10 2.38 -8.00
N LEU A 166 14.53 1.78 -9.05
CA LEU A 166 14.61 0.33 -9.28
C LEU A 166 16.04 -0.22 -9.28
N ARG A 167 16.98 0.52 -9.89
CA ARG A 167 18.39 0.10 -9.97
C ARG A 167 19.07 0.08 -8.59
N PRO A 168 19.04 1.14 -7.76
CA PRO A 168 19.57 1.06 -6.40
C PRO A 168 18.87 0.02 -5.52
N ILE A 169 17.56 -0.20 -5.67
CA ILE A 169 16.85 -1.27 -4.96
C ILE A 169 17.47 -2.64 -5.32
N ARG A 170 17.70 -2.91 -6.61
CA ARG A 170 18.35 -4.16 -7.05
C ARG A 170 19.76 -4.33 -6.49
N TRP A 171 20.55 -3.26 -6.43
CA TRP A 171 21.90 -3.31 -5.83
C TRP A 171 21.86 -3.68 -4.36
N LEU A 172 20.99 -3.04 -3.59
CA LEU A 172 20.84 -3.38 -2.17
C LEU A 172 20.41 -4.84 -1.95
N LEU A 173 19.47 -5.33 -2.76
CA LEU A 173 19.05 -6.74 -2.70
C LEU A 173 20.20 -7.70 -3.04
N SER A 174 21.02 -7.39 -4.05
CA SER A 174 22.17 -8.26 -4.42
C SER A 174 23.24 -8.33 -3.33
N GLU A 175 23.34 -7.30 -2.47
CA GLU A 175 24.21 -7.28 -1.30
C GLU A 175 23.54 -7.89 -0.04
N GLY A 176 22.39 -8.56 -0.20
CA GLY A 176 21.68 -9.21 0.90
C GLY A 176 20.91 -8.26 1.83
N CYS A 177 20.78 -6.98 1.46
CA CYS A 177 20.05 -5.99 2.23
C CYS A 177 18.53 -6.22 2.11
N ILE A 178 17.79 -6.03 3.21
CA ILE A 178 16.34 -5.91 3.19
C ILE A 178 16.02 -4.47 2.81
N VAL A 179 15.21 -4.28 1.75
CA VAL A 179 14.89 -2.95 1.25
C VAL A 179 13.49 -2.53 1.70
N ILE A 180 13.41 -1.41 2.40
CA ILE A 180 12.17 -0.77 2.83
C ILE A 180 11.97 0.44 1.91
N CYS A 181 10.89 0.47 1.12
CA CYS A 181 10.74 1.48 0.07
C CYS A 181 9.29 1.69 -0.36
N ALA A 182 9.05 2.67 -1.22
CA ALA A 182 7.75 3.00 -1.80
C ALA A 182 6.63 3.17 -0.76
N GLY A 183 6.94 3.81 0.37
CA GLY A 183 5.97 4.16 1.39
C GLY A 183 4.85 5.02 0.84
N GLY A 184 3.60 4.70 1.23
CA GLY A 184 2.42 5.38 0.73
C GLY A 184 2.12 5.18 -0.76
N GLY A 185 2.84 4.30 -1.43
CA GLY A 185 2.76 4.11 -2.88
C GLY A 185 3.83 4.89 -3.66
N GLY A 186 4.85 5.41 -2.94
CA GLY A 186 5.93 6.21 -3.47
C GLY A 186 5.59 7.69 -3.64
N ILE A 187 6.60 8.50 -3.86
CA ILE A 187 6.51 9.95 -4.07
C ILE A 187 6.16 10.20 -5.54
N PRO A 188 4.95 10.71 -5.87
CA PRO A 188 4.51 10.83 -7.26
C PRO A 188 5.25 11.96 -7.99
N VAL A 189 5.81 11.62 -9.15
CA VAL A 189 6.50 12.56 -10.04
C VAL A 189 6.04 12.37 -11.47
N ILE A 190 6.09 13.44 -12.25
CA ILE A 190 5.96 13.43 -13.71
C ILE A 190 7.31 13.72 -14.36
N ARG A 191 7.47 13.30 -15.61
CA ARG A 191 8.66 13.56 -16.41
C ARG A 191 8.33 14.55 -17.54
N ASP A 192 9.06 15.63 -17.65
CA ASP A 192 8.91 16.57 -18.76
C ASP A 192 9.62 16.07 -20.04
N LEU A 193 9.50 16.85 -21.13
CA LEU A 193 10.09 16.50 -22.44
C LEU A 193 11.62 16.49 -22.41
N GLU A 194 12.25 17.18 -21.46
CA GLU A 194 13.69 17.20 -21.25
C GLU A 194 14.17 16.10 -20.29
N GLY A 195 13.25 15.24 -19.79
CA GLY A 195 13.55 14.13 -18.89
C GLY A 195 13.67 14.52 -17.40
N ARG A 196 13.37 15.78 -17.03
CA ARG A 196 13.41 16.24 -15.65
C ARG A 196 12.18 15.77 -14.89
N LEU A 197 12.38 15.43 -13.63
CA LEU A 197 11.29 14.99 -12.75
C LEU A 197 10.82 16.14 -11.86
N SER A 198 9.50 16.26 -11.72
CA SER A 198 8.85 17.20 -10.79
C SER A 198 7.74 16.50 -10.03
N GLY A 199 7.58 16.85 -8.74
CA GLY A 199 6.51 16.34 -7.90
C GLY A 199 5.13 16.79 -8.34
N VAL A 200 4.09 16.04 -8.01
CA VAL A 200 2.70 16.37 -8.35
C VAL A 200 1.75 16.19 -7.16
N GLN A 201 0.64 16.92 -7.19
CA GLN A 201 -0.45 16.88 -6.20
C GLN A 201 -1.28 15.60 -6.33
N ALA A 202 -0.71 14.46 -5.92
CA ALA A 202 -1.34 13.15 -6.02
C ALA A 202 -0.92 12.23 -4.86
N VAL A 203 -1.66 11.14 -4.67
CA VAL A 203 -1.28 10.03 -3.77
C VAL A 203 -1.51 8.73 -4.51
N VAL A 204 -0.44 8.04 -4.86
CA VAL A 204 -0.52 6.77 -5.58
C VAL A 204 -1.05 5.66 -4.66
N ASP A 205 -1.80 4.72 -5.22
CA ASP A 205 -2.24 3.56 -4.47
C ASP A 205 -1.07 2.61 -4.17
N LYS A 206 -0.87 2.32 -2.88
CA LYS A 206 0.23 1.47 -2.39
C LYS A 206 0.21 0.07 -3.02
N ASP A 207 -0.95 -0.54 -3.14
CA ASP A 207 -1.06 -1.92 -3.62
C ASP A 207 -0.72 -1.98 -5.12
N ARG A 208 -1.15 -0.98 -5.91
CA ARG A 208 -0.75 -0.83 -7.32
C ARG A 208 0.74 -0.59 -7.48
N CYS A 209 1.32 0.30 -6.67
CA CYS A 209 2.77 0.55 -6.69
C CYS A 209 3.56 -0.70 -6.29
N SER A 210 3.10 -1.44 -5.28
CA SER A 210 3.72 -2.69 -4.84
C SER A 210 3.70 -3.76 -5.92
N ALA A 211 2.59 -3.91 -6.66
CA ALA A 211 2.49 -4.84 -7.77
C ALA A 211 3.42 -4.46 -8.93
N LEU A 212 3.54 -3.17 -9.25
CA LEU A 212 4.48 -2.66 -10.24
C LEU A 212 5.92 -2.96 -9.83
N LEU A 213 6.30 -2.62 -8.60
CA LEU A 213 7.65 -2.86 -8.07
C LEU A 213 7.98 -4.35 -8.04
N ALA A 214 7.07 -5.20 -7.56
CA ALA A 214 7.23 -6.64 -7.55
C ALA A 214 7.48 -7.20 -8.96
N SER A 215 6.71 -6.73 -9.94
CA SER A 215 6.88 -7.13 -11.35
C SER A 215 8.22 -6.67 -11.91
N GLN A 216 8.63 -5.42 -11.67
CA GLN A 216 9.89 -4.87 -12.14
C GLN A 216 11.12 -5.51 -11.45
N LEU A 217 10.98 -5.98 -10.22
CA LEU A 217 12.02 -6.72 -9.50
C LEU A 217 12.04 -8.21 -9.82
N ASP A 218 11.12 -8.71 -10.63
CA ASP A 218 10.92 -10.14 -10.90
C ASP A 218 10.73 -10.93 -9.60
N ALA A 219 9.93 -10.41 -8.68
CA ALA A 219 9.65 -11.07 -7.42
C ALA A 219 8.91 -12.40 -7.64
N ASP A 220 9.21 -13.40 -6.81
CA ASP A 220 8.55 -14.71 -6.86
C ASP A 220 7.17 -14.67 -6.21
N LEU A 221 7.03 -13.83 -5.16
CA LEU A 221 5.83 -13.72 -4.36
C LEU A 221 5.53 -12.26 -3.99
N LEU A 222 4.29 -11.84 -4.20
CA LEU A 222 3.74 -10.60 -3.69
C LEU A 222 2.76 -10.89 -2.55
N ILE A 223 3.04 -10.41 -1.34
CA ILE A 223 2.15 -10.51 -0.19
C ILE A 223 1.49 -9.16 0.06
N LEU A 224 0.18 -9.09 -0.12
CA LEU A 224 -0.63 -7.94 0.22
C LEU A 224 -1.21 -8.14 1.63
N ALA A 225 -0.45 -7.69 2.63
CA ALA A 225 -0.80 -7.89 4.03
C ALA A 225 -1.98 -7.00 4.45
N THR A 226 -2.92 -7.60 5.15
CA THR A 226 -4.16 -6.97 5.63
C THR A 226 -4.51 -7.46 7.04
N ASP A 227 -5.67 -7.07 7.58
CA ASP A 227 -6.18 -7.43 8.91
C ASP A 227 -7.08 -8.67 8.90
N VAL A 228 -7.34 -9.24 7.73
CA VAL A 228 -8.13 -10.46 7.57
C VAL A 228 -7.28 -11.59 7.01
N SER A 229 -7.59 -12.84 7.36
CA SER A 229 -6.83 -14.01 6.90
C SER A 229 -7.00 -14.30 5.41
N ASN A 230 -8.14 -13.96 4.83
CA ASN A 230 -8.46 -14.21 3.42
C ASN A 230 -9.25 -13.04 2.81
N VAL A 231 -9.42 -13.05 1.50
CA VAL A 231 -10.51 -12.35 0.83
C VAL A 231 -11.79 -13.16 1.04
N TYR A 232 -12.92 -12.51 1.23
CA TYR A 232 -14.21 -13.18 1.47
C TYR A 232 -15.23 -12.71 0.45
N THR A 233 -16.11 -13.62 0.02
CA THR A 233 -17.41 -13.24 -0.52
C THR A 233 -18.33 -12.85 0.62
N ASP A 234 -19.34 -12.04 0.35
CA ASP A 234 -20.40 -11.64 1.31
C ASP A 234 -19.86 -11.14 2.67
N TRP A 235 -18.72 -10.45 2.64
CA TRP A 235 -18.05 -9.93 3.85
C TRP A 235 -18.99 -9.12 4.73
N GLY A 236 -18.96 -9.41 6.03
CA GLY A 236 -19.81 -8.74 7.04
C GLY A 236 -21.20 -9.35 7.18
N THR A 237 -21.48 -10.45 6.51
CA THR A 237 -22.73 -11.21 6.65
C THR A 237 -22.48 -12.59 7.24
N PRO A 238 -23.51 -13.28 7.75
CA PRO A 238 -23.40 -14.69 8.21
C PRO A 238 -23.02 -15.66 7.09
N SER A 239 -23.19 -15.29 5.82
CA SER A 239 -22.83 -16.08 4.63
C SER A 239 -21.42 -15.82 4.11
N ALA A 240 -20.57 -15.10 4.85
CA ALA A 240 -19.21 -14.82 4.44
C ALA A 240 -18.39 -16.11 4.25
N VAL A 241 -17.83 -16.28 3.05
CA VAL A 241 -17.01 -17.46 2.70
C VAL A 241 -15.59 -17.00 2.34
N ALA A 242 -14.60 -17.62 2.97
CA ALA A 242 -13.21 -17.38 2.68
C ALA A 242 -12.82 -17.92 1.30
N ILE A 243 -12.15 -17.10 0.50
CA ILE A 243 -11.62 -17.47 -0.82
C ILE A 243 -10.21 -18.04 -0.62
N GLY A 244 -10.00 -19.28 -1.03
CA GLY A 244 -8.69 -19.92 -1.07
C GLY A 244 -7.91 -19.61 -2.35
N PRO A 245 -7.20 -20.60 -2.93
CA PRO A 245 -6.53 -20.45 -4.22
C PRO A 245 -7.52 -20.12 -5.35
N ILE A 246 -7.23 -19.10 -6.15
CA ILE A 246 -8.15 -18.61 -7.16
C ILE A 246 -7.41 -18.07 -8.39
N HIS A 247 -7.98 -18.27 -9.57
CA HIS A 247 -7.52 -17.68 -10.82
C HIS A 247 -7.87 -16.17 -10.88
N PRO A 248 -6.97 -15.29 -11.38
CA PRO A 248 -7.19 -13.84 -11.39
C PRO A 248 -8.48 -13.43 -12.12
N GLN A 249 -8.81 -14.03 -13.27
CA GLN A 249 -10.04 -13.73 -13.99
C GLN A 249 -11.32 -14.00 -13.20
N ARG A 250 -11.28 -14.97 -12.31
CA ARG A 250 -12.40 -15.34 -11.47
C ARG A 250 -12.55 -14.37 -10.30
N LEU A 251 -11.42 -14.03 -9.67
CA LEU A 251 -11.39 -13.10 -8.54
C LEU A 251 -11.89 -11.70 -8.95
N GLU A 252 -11.51 -11.20 -10.12
CA GLU A 252 -11.93 -9.89 -10.62
C GLU A 252 -13.43 -9.74 -10.91
N ARG A 253 -14.12 -10.85 -11.14
CA ARG A 253 -15.58 -10.83 -11.38
C ARG A 253 -16.38 -10.65 -10.10
N LEU A 254 -15.77 -10.87 -8.94
CA LEU A 254 -16.43 -10.73 -7.65
C LEU A 254 -16.51 -9.26 -7.22
N PRO A 255 -17.62 -8.85 -6.60
CA PRO A 255 -17.79 -7.49 -6.11
C PRO A 255 -16.98 -7.27 -4.83
N PHE A 256 -16.15 -6.24 -4.81
CA PHE A 256 -15.38 -5.83 -3.63
C PHE A 256 -15.54 -4.34 -3.34
N ALA A 257 -15.45 -3.97 -2.05
CA ALA A 257 -15.52 -2.59 -1.61
C ALA A 257 -14.37 -1.76 -2.21
N ALA A 258 -14.70 -0.68 -2.90
CA ALA A 258 -13.77 0.15 -3.66
C ALA A 258 -12.61 0.74 -2.84
N GLY A 259 -12.86 1.08 -1.57
CA GLY A 259 -11.88 1.77 -0.71
C GLY A 259 -10.91 0.85 0.05
N SER A 260 -11.05 -0.47 0.01
CA SER A 260 -10.24 -1.35 0.85
C SER A 260 -9.74 -2.62 0.13
N MET A 261 -10.64 -3.54 -0.22
CA MET A 261 -10.27 -4.85 -0.79
C MET A 261 -10.06 -4.78 -2.30
N ALA A 262 -10.85 -3.99 -3.03
CA ALA A 262 -10.76 -3.91 -4.50
C ALA A 262 -9.36 -3.53 -5.02
N PRO A 263 -8.64 -2.52 -4.47
CA PRO A 263 -7.27 -2.23 -4.90
C PRO A 263 -6.30 -3.40 -4.70
N LYS A 264 -6.42 -4.14 -3.58
CA LYS A 264 -5.60 -5.33 -3.31
C LYS A 264 -5.86 -6.45 -4.31
N VAL A 265 -7.13 -6.71 -4.59
CA VAL A 265 -7.54 -7.71 -5.58
C VAL A 265 -6.99 -7.35 -6.96
N GLN A 266 -7.13 -6.08 -7.39
CA GLN A 266 -6.59 -5.61 -8.66
C GLN A 266 -5.08 -5.79 -8.74
N ALA A 267 -4.34 -5.37 -7.70
CA ALA A 267 -2.89 -5.51 -7.61
C ALA A 267 -2.44 -6.98 -7.63
N ALA A 268 -3.12 -7.85 -6.88
CA ALA A 268 -2.84 -9.28 -6.87
C ALA A 268 -3.07 -9.91 -8.25
N CYS A 269 -4.18 -9.57 -8.91
CA CYS A 269 -4.51 -10.08 -10.23
C CYS A 269 -3.53 -9.57 -11.31
N GLN A 270 -3.14 -8.29 -11.23
CA GLN A 270 -2.14 -7.72 -12.14
C GLN A 270 -0.81 -8.46 -12.03
N PHE A 271 -0.31 -8.67 -10.82
CA PHE A 271 0.95 -9.40 -10.58
C PHE A 271 0.84 -10.87 -11.02
N ALA A 272 -0.27 -11.54 -10.71
CA ALA A 272 -0.48 -12.93 -11.09
C ALA A 272 -0.50 -13.14 -12.62
N ARG A 273 -0.96 -12.17 -13.41
CA ARG A 273 -0.92 -12.22 -14.88
C ARG A 273 0.50 -12.23 -15.46
N CYS A 274 1.51 -11.80 -14.70
CA CYS A 274 2.91 -11.94 -15.08
C CYS A 274 3.45 -13.38 -14.89
N GLY A 275 2.60 -14.36 -14.59
CA GLY A 275 2.98 -15.75 -14.35
C GLY A 275 3.51 -16.02 -12.92
N LYS A 276 3.37 -15.05 -12.03
CA LYS A 276 3.82 -15.12 -10.64
C LYS A 276 2.66 -15.40 -9.67
N THR A 277 2.92 -15.38 -8.38
CA THR A 277 1.91 -15.62 -7.34
C THR A 277 1.75 -14.39 -6.44
N ALA A 278 0.51 -13.96 -6.24
CA ALA A 278 0.18 -13.02 -5.19
C ALA A 278 -0.64 -13.70 -4.08
N VAL A 279 -0.50 -13.21 -2.83
CA VAL A 279 -1.27 -13.70 -1.69
C VAL A 279 -1.83 -12.50 -0.93
N ILE A 280 -3.12 -12.55 -0.61
CA ILE A 280 -3.79 -11.56 0.26
C ILE A 280 -4.12 -12.26 1.57
N GLY A 281 -3.63 -11.73 2.71
CA GLY A 281 -3.86 -12.36 4.00
C GLY A 281 -3.29 -11.58 5.18
N SER A 282 -3.42 -12.17 6.37
CA SER A 282 -3.00 -11.52 7.62
C SER A 282 -1.49 -11.61 7.84
N ILE A 283 -0.87 -10.49 8.23
CA ILE A 283 0.55 -10.46 8.61
C ILE A 283 0.86 -11.39 9.78
N SER A 284 -0.13 -11.71 10.63
CA SER A 284 0.06 -12.65 11.73
C SER A 284 0.33 -14.08 11.27
N GLU A 285 0.00 -14.40 10.02
CA GLU A 285 0.15 -15.72 9.39
C GLU A 285 1.24 -15.72 8.31
N ILE A 286 2.26 -14.83 8.43
CA ILE A 286 3.24 -14.58 7.35
C ILE A 286 3.97 -15.86 6.90
N GLU A 287 4.35 -16.74 7.80
CA GLU A 287 5.00 -18.02 7.48
C GLU A 287 4.09 -18.92 6.64
N GLN A 288 2.81 -18.98 7.01
CA GLN A 288 1.80 -19.75 6.28
C GLN A 288 1.46 -19.11 4.92
N LEU A 289 1.48 -17.77 4.82
CA LEU A 289 1.33 -17.07 3.53
C LEU A 289 2.50 -17.39 2.59
N VAL A 290 3.72 -17.43 3.11
CA VAL A 290 4.93 -17.76 2.33
C VAL A 290 4.92 -19.24 1.90
N SER A 291 4.55 -20.15 2.80
CA SER A 291 4.47 -21.60 2.50
C SER A 291 3.25 -21.98 1.65
N GLY A 292 2.28 -21.06 1.45
CA GLY A 292 1.09 -21.30 0.66
C GLY A 292 -0.04 -22.02 1.40
N CYS A 293 0.03 -22.11 2.75
CA CYS A 293 -0.95 -22.77 3.60
C CYS A 293 -2.06 -21.83 4.10
N ALA A 294 -1.94 -20.51 3.90
CA ALA A 294 -2.92 -19.51 4.31
C ALA A 294 -3.12 -18.43 3.25
N GLY A 295 -4.16 -17.61 3.43
CA GLY A 295 -4.47 -16.48 2.57
C GLY A 295 -5.24 -16.84 1.31
N THR A 296 -5.69 -15.81 0.59
CA THR A 296 -6.21 -15.94 -0.77
C THR A 296 -5.05 -15.90 -1.74
N ARG A 297 -4.75 -17.04 -2.35
CA ARG A 297 -3.62 -17.21 -3.28
C ARG A 297 -4.08 -17.01 -4.71
N VAL A 298 -3.56 -15.99 -5.37
CA VAL A 298 -3.92 -15.62 -6.75
C VAL A 298 -2.80 -16.04 -7.69
N SER A 299 -3.09 -16.93 -8.64
CA SER A 299 -2.11 -17.40 -9.63
C SER A 299 -2.80 -17.95 -10.87
N LEU A 300 -2.10 -17.98 -12.01
CA LEU A 300 -2.59 -18.61 -13.24
C LEU A 300 -2.68 -20.14 -13.13
N ALA A 301 -1.93 -20.76 -12.20
CA ALA A 301 -1.98 -22.19 -11.95
C ALA A 301 -3.24 -22.65 -11.16
N ALA A 302 -3.92 -21.72 -10.48
CA ALA A 302 -5.20 -22.03 -9.85
C ALA A 302 -6.25 -22.33 -10.93
N GLN A 303 -7.09 -23.35 -10.70
CA GLN A 303 -8.07 -23.76 -11.70
C GLN A 303 -8.98 -22.62 -12.09
N ALA A 304 -9.09 -22.39 -13.41
CA ALA A 304 -10.04 -21.45 -13.99
C ALA A 304 -11.50 -21.97 -13.92
N ASP A 305 -11.70 -23.21 -13.47
CA ASP A 305 -12.97 -23.94 -13.61
C ASP A 305 -14.10 -23.41 -12.73
N ALA A 306 -15.21 -23.20 -13.42
CA ALA A 306 -16.51 -22.83 -12.93
C ALA A 306 -17.19 -24.03 -12.25
N GLY A 307 -17.11 -24.15 -10.92
CA GLY A 307 -17.74 -25.31 -10.31
C GLY A 307 -18.39 -25.16 -8.95
N SER A 308 -18.19 -24.08 -8.18
CA SER A 308 -18.75 -24.06 -6.81
C SER A 308 -19.04 -22.69 -6.18
N LEU A 309 -19.03 -21.60 -6.93
CA LEU A 309 -19.43 -20.27 -6.39
C LEU A 309 -20.76 -19.75 -6.97
N ASP A 310 -21.43 -20.52 -7.84
CA ASP A 310 -22.78 -20.21 -8.36
C ASP A 310 -23.86 -20.97 -7.56
N ARG A 311 -23.89 -20.79 -6.23
CA ARG A 311 -25.06 -21.20 -5.42
C ARG A 311 -25.35 -20.16 -4.38
#